data_b01f5b579287e91e603ff37532f96cb2
#
_entry.id   b01f5b579287e91e603ff37532f96cb2
#
_cell.length_a   1.000
_cell.length_b   1.000
_cell.length_c   1.000
_cell.angle_alpha   90.00
_cell.angle_beta   90.00
_cell.angle_gamma   90.00
#
_symmetry.space_group_name_H-M   'P 1'
#
loop_
_entity.id
_entity.type
_entity.pdbx_description
1 polymer ?
#
loop_
_entity_poly.entity_id
_entity_poly.type
_entity_poly.pdbx_seq_one_letter_code
_entity_poly.pdbx_strand_id
1 'polypeptide(L)'
;VLHAEMRMLNSVIMSEADKARVPAGGALAVDRNLFSEGVQHTVSSHPNITIQREEIAGLPPEGWGQTIIATGPLTSPALATSIRNLTGEDELAFFDAIAPIVHVDSINMSVAWFQSRYDKTHDGGDGKDYINCPMTEDQYNHFIKEMLSGDKMSFREWEKNTPYFDGCMPVE
;
A
#
# COMPACT_ATOMS: atom_id res chain seq x y z
N VAL A 1 17.01 -0.35 -6.69
CA VAL A 1 18.03 -1.03 -5.84
C VAL A 1 17.32 -2.11 -5.02
N LEU A 2 16.42 -1.79 -4.09
CA LEU A 2 15.76 -2.75 -3.17
C LEU A 2 15.13 -3.96 -3.88
N HIS A 3 14.36 -3.75 -4.95
CA HIS A 3 13.73 -4.88 -5.68
C HIS A 3 14.77 -5.86 -6.25
N ALA A 4 15.91 -5.35 -6.75
CA ALA A 4 16.97 -6.20 -7.26
C ALA A 4 17.62 -7.02 -6.14
N GLU A 5 17.88 -6.39 -5.01
CA GLU A 5 18.44 -7.06 -3.82
C GLU A 5 17.50 -8.15 -3.30
N MET A 6 16.20 -7.86 -3.19
CA MET A 6 15.20 -8.84 -2.78
C MET A 6 15.11 -10.03 -3.76
N ARG A 7 15.23 -9.79 -5.08
CA ARG A 7 15.28 -10.88 -6.07
C ARG A 7 16.54 -11.74 -5.91
N MET A 8 17.70 -11.12 -5.65
CA MET A 8 18.94 -11.86 -5.38
C MET A 8 18.85 -12.73 -4.12
N LEU A 9 18.02 -12.33 -3.15
CA LEU A 9 17.72 -13.10 -1.95
C LEU A 9 16.60 -14.13 -2.13
N ASN A 10 16.12 -14.35 -3.35
CA ASN A 10 15.01 -15.25 -3.66
C ASN A 10 13.74 -14.96 -2.85
N SER A 11 13.41 -13.67 -2.68
CA SER A 11 12.22 -13.23 -1.95
C SER A 11 10.95 -13.81 -2.58
N VAL A 12 10.13 -14.49 -1.78
CA VAL A 12 8.80 -14.97 -2.18
C VAL A 12 7.92 -13.80 -2.64
N ILE A 13 7.96 -12.69 -1.92
CA ILE A 13 7.19 -11.48 -2.26
C ILE A 13 7.56 -10.99 -3.66
N MET A 14 8.85 -10.89 -3.99
CA MET A 14 9.27 -10.44 -5.33
C MET A 14 8.95 -11.45 -6.42
N SER A 15 9.09 -12.74 -6.14
CA SER A 15 8.74 -13.80 -7.08
C SER A 15 7.26 -13.76 -7.47
N GLU A 16 6.37 -13.60 -6.49
CA GLU A 16 4.93 -13.56 -6.77
C GLU A 16 4.50 -12.19 -7.33
N ALA A 17 5.16 -11.10 -6.92
CA ALA A 17 4.93 -9.78 -7.51
C ALA A 17 5.30 -9.72 -8.99
N ASP A 18 6.42 -10.34 -9.39
CA ASP A 18 6.84 -10.38 -10.80
C ASP A 18 5.86 -11.18 -11.67
N LYS A 19 5.24 -12.25 -11.14
CA LYS A 19 4.18 -13.02 -11.82
C LYS A 19 2.87 -12.26 -11.98
N ALA A 20 2.55 -11.42 -11.00
CA ALA A 20 1.29 -10.67 -10.93
C ALA A 20 1.43 -9.23 -11.44
N ARG A 21 2.55 -8.88 -12.07
CA ARG A 21 2.86 -7.51 -12.48
C ARG A 21 1.86 -6.95 -13.47
N VAL A 22 1.48 -5.69 -13.27
CA VAL A 22 0.68 -4.89 -14.20
C VAL A 22 1.47 -3.63 -14.63
N PRO A 23 1.18 -3.04 -15.80
CA PRO A 23 1.86 -1.85 -16.29
C PRO A 23 1.75 -0.67 -15.30
N ALA A 24 2.87 -0.09 -14.90
CA ALA A 24 2.95 1.07 -14.00
C ALA A 24 4.28 1.84 -14.14
N GLY A 25 4.83 1.91 -15.33
CA GLY A 25 6.10 2.60 -15.61
C GLY A 25 7.27 1.98 -14.83
N GLY A 26 8.01 2.81 -14.11
CA GLY A 26 9.13 2.37 -13.27
C GLY A 26 8.71 1.80 -11.91
N ALA A 27 7.43 1.86 -11.56
CA ALA A 27 6.93 1.27 -10.32
C ALA A 27 6.66 -0.22 -10.46
N LEU A 28 6.59 -0.92 -9.33
CA LEU A 28 6.11 -2.29 -9.27
C LEU A 28 4.65 -2.26 -8.79
N ALA A 29 3.74 -2.37 -9.75
CA ALA A 29 2.33 -2.58 -9.47
C ALA A 29 1.94 -4.02 -9.80
N VAL A 30 0.97 -4.55 -9.08
CA VAL A 30 0.55 -5.94 -9.19
C VAL A 30 -0.97 -6.06 -9.20
N ASP A 31 -1.48 -7.07 -9.89
CA ASP A 31 -2.84 -7.53 -9.65
C ASP A 31 -2.92 -8.08 -8.22
N ARG A 32 -3.73 -7.45 -7.40
CA ARG A 32 -3.83 -7.75 -5.96
C ARG A 32 -4.24 -9.18 -5.68
N ASN A 33 -5.17 -9.73 -6.45
CA ASN A 33 -5.70 -11.06 -6.21
C ASN A 33 -4.66 -12.12 -6.61
N LEU A 34 -4.11 -12.02 -7.81
CA LEU A 34 -3.06 -12.93 -8.28
C LEU A 34 -1.84 -12.92 -7.35
N PHE A 35 -1.41 -11.74 -6.90
CA PHE A 35 -0.30 -11.60 -5.97
C PHE A 35 -0.59 -12.27 -4.62
N SER A 36 -1.75 -11.96 -4.04
CA SER A 36 -2.16 -12.51 -2.75
C SER A 36 -2.31 -14.03 -2.79
N GLU A 37 -2.94 -14.56 -3.83
CA GLU A 37 -3.11 -16.01 -4.04
C GLU A 37 -1.76 -16.71 -4.22
N GLY A 38 -0.85 -16.14 -5.00
CA GLY A 38 0.49 -16.66 -5.22
C GLY A 38 1.30 -16.76 -3.93
N VAL A 39 1.34 -15.69 -3.15
CA VAL A 39 2.02 -15.66 -1.85
C VAL A 39 1.37 -16.68 -0.89
N GLN A 40 0.03 -16.69 -0.80
CA GLN A 40 -0.70 -17.61 0.06
C GLN A 40 -0.41 -19.08 -0.31
N HIS A 41 -0.41 -19.41 -1.59
CA HIS A 41 -0.10 -20.75 -2.08
C HIS A 41 1.32 -21.16 -1.71
N THR A 42 2.31 -20.30 -1.98
CA THR A 42 3.72 -20.59 -1.68
C THR A 42 3.95 -20.83 -0.20
N VAL A 43 3.35 -20.00 0.66
CA VAL A 43 3.51 -20.13 2.12
C VAL A 43 2.77 -21.35 2.65
N SER A 44 1.52 -21.60 2.21
CA SER A 44 0.70 -22.71 2.72
C SER A 44 1.16 -24.09 2.26
N SER A 45 1.84 -24.17 1.12
CA SER A 45 2.37 -25.44 0.60
C SER A 45 3.75 -25.82 1.17
N HIS A 46 4.38 -24.93 1.94
CA HIS A 46 5.71 -25.20 2.46
C HIS A 46 5.65 -26.12 3.69
N PRO A 47 6.42 -27.24 3.73
CA PRO A 47 6.29 -28.28 4.75
C PRO A 47 6.66 -27.82 6.17
N ASN A 48 7.45 -26.76 6.31
CA ASN A 48 7.92 -26.24 7.60
C ASN A 48 7.14 -25.00 8.06
N ILE A 49 6.04 -24.64 7.39
CA ILE A 49 5.23 -23.47 7.74
C ILE A 49 3.85 -23.93 8.19
N THR A 50 3.46 -23.51 9.39
CA THR A 50 2.10 -23.66 9.89
C THR A 50 1.45 -22.29 9.99
N ILE A 51 0.33 -22.10 9.31
CA ILE A 51 -0.43 -20.84 9.33
C ILE A 51 -1.53 -20.98 10.40
N GLN A 52 -1.51 -20.06 11.36
CA GLN A 52 -2.60 -19.88 12.33
C GLN A 52 -3.28 -18.53 12.05
N ARG A 53 -4.63 -18.54 11.99
CA ARG A 53 -5.43 -17.35 11.70
C ARG A 53 -6.22 -16.97 12.94
N GLU A 54 -5.52 -16.22 13.80
CA GLU A 54 -6.07 -15.74 15.07
C GLU A 54 -5.49 -14.36 15.40
N GLU A 55 -6.18 -13.60 16.22
CA GLU A 55 -5.64 -12.36 16.76
C GLU A 55 -4.64 -12.68 17.87
N ILE A 56 -3.44 -12.10 17.78
CA ILE A 56 -2.46 -12.08 18.85
C ILE A 56 -2.64 -10.76 19.62
N ALA A 57 -3.42 -10.80 20.69
CA ALA A 57 -3.81 -9.60 21.44
C ALA A 57 -2.73 -9.07 22.41
N GLY A 58 -1.59 -9.75 22.55
CA GLY A 58 -0.51 -9.40 23.45
C GLY A 58 0.86 -9.78 22.91
N LEU A 59 1.88 -9.68 23.75
CA LEU A 59 3.19 -10.18 23.38
C LEU A 59 3.17 -11.71 23.24
N PRO A 60 3.95 -12.27 22.30
CA PRO A 60 4.04 -13.70 22.11
C PRO A 60 4.47 -14.42 23.42
N PRO A 61 3.95 -15.60 23.69
CA PRO A 61 4.36 -16.40 24.85
C PRO A 61 5.86 -16.72 24.81
N GLU A 62 6.52 -16.75 25.95
CA GLU A 62 7.96 -17.05 26.05
C GLU A 62 8.34 -18.39 25.39
N GLY A 63 7.44 -19.35 25.35
CA GLY A 63 7.68 -20.66 24.72
C GLY A 63 7.75 -20.66 23.19
N TRP A 64 7.47 -19.55 22.51
CA TRP A 64 7.54 -19.46 21.05
C TRP A 64 8.96 -19.28 20.51
N GLY A 65 9.92 -18.98 21.37
CA GLY A 65 11.30 -18.73 20.95
C GLY A 65 11.46 -17.40 20.24
N GLN A 66 12.17 -17.39 19.10
CA GLN A 66 12.39 -16.15 18.34
C GLN A 66 11.11 -15.74 17.63
N THR A 67 10.71 -14.48 17.80
CA THR A 67 9.47 -13.94 17.25
C THR A 67 9.74 -12.66 16.47
N ILE A 68 9.10 -12.53 15.32
CA ILE A 68 9.09 -11.32 14.50
C ILE A 68 7.65 -10.79 14.46
N ILE A 69 7.44 -9.54 14.87
CA ILE A 69 6.17 -8.84 14.74
C ILE A 69 6.26 -7.98 13.47
N ALA A 70 5.48 -8.33 12.46
CA ALA A 70 5.47 -7.67 11.15
C ALA A 70 4.04 -7.41 10.67
N THR A 71 3.17 -6.95 11.57
CA THR A 71 1.73 -6.80 11.37
C THR A 71 1.33 -5.55 10.58
N GLY A 72 2.29 -4.63 10.37
CA GLY A 72 2.08 -3.44 9.52
C GLY A 72 1.17 -2.38 10.15
N PRO A 73 0.63 -1.47 9.32
CA PRO A 73 -0.09 -0.28 9.80
C PRO A 73 -1.46 -0.58 10.43
N LEU A 74 -2.03 -1.75 10.19
CA LEU A 74 -3.33 -2.16 10.74
C LEU A 74 -3.20 -3.11 11.93
N THR A 75 -2.11 -2.99 12.71
CA THR A 75 -1.90 -3.74 13.95
C THR A 75 -3.07 -3.53 14.91
N SER A 76 -3.56 -4.62 15.53
CA SER A 76 -4.67 -4.52 16.47
C SER A 76 -4.35 -3.63 17.67
N PRO A 77 -5.32 -2.90 18.23
CA PRO A 77 -5.09 -2.02 19.37
C PRO A 77 -4.48 -2.72 20.58
N ALA A 78 -4.85 -3.98 20.83
CA ALA A 78 -4.34 -4.77 21.94
C ALA A 78 -2.84 -5.08 21.75
N LEU A 79 -2.43 -5.55 20.56
CA LEU A 79 -1.02 -5.80 20.26
C LEU A 79 -0.21 -4.50 20.25
N ALA A 80 -0.72 -3.42 19.65
CA ALA A 80 -0.07 -2.12 19.63
C ALA A 80 0.18 -1.58 21.06
N THR A 81 -0.78 -1.76 21.97
CA THR A 81 -0.61 -1.40 23.39
C THR A 81 0.48 -2.23 24.07
N SER A 82 0.51 -3.53 23.79
CA SER A 82 1.53 -4.43 24.35
C SER A 82 2.94 -4.10 23.85
N ILE A 83 3.07 -3.71 22.57
CA ILE A 83 4.34 -3.25 22.00
C ILE A 83 4.80 -1.95 22.66
N ARG A 84 3.92 -0.95 22.80
CA ARG A 84 4.23 0.31 23.49
C ARG A 84 4.72 0.08 24.92
N ASN A 85 4.04 -0.77 25.66
CA ASN A 85 4.43 -1.13 27.03
C ASN A 85 5.81 -1.80 27.10
N LEU A 86 6.17 -2.57 26.08
CA LEU A 86 7.48 -3.23 25.98
C LEU A 86 8.60 -2.26 25.63
N THR A 87 8.37 -1.39 24.64
CA THR A 87 9.39 -0.50 24.09
C THR A 87 9.54 0.79 24.89
N GLY A 88 8.50 1.20 25.61
CA GLY A 88 8.42 2.52 26.27
C GLY A 88 8.23 3.67 25.29
N GLU A 89 7.95 3.39 24.00
CA GLU A 89 7.72 4.40 22.98
C GLU A 89 6.24 4.78 22.94
N ASP A 90 5.94 6.07 23.06
CA ASP A 90 4.58 6.59 23.05
C ASP A 90 4.01 6.72 21.62
N GLU A 91 4.87 6.70 20.59
CA GLU A 91 4.49 6.97 19.21
C GLU A 91 4.66 5.74 18.30
N LEU A 92 3.68 4.83 18.34
CA LEU A 92 3.43 3.93 17.22
C LEU A 92 2.36 4.59 16.34
N ALA A 93 2.79 5.35 15.36
CA ALA A 93 1.89 5.96 14.39
C ALA A 93 1.57 4.94 13.27
N PHE A 94 0.31 4.55 13.18
CA PHE A 94 -0.19 3.70 12.11
C PHE A 94 -1.24 4.49 11.33
N PHE A 95 -1.04 4.64 10.03
CA PHE A 95 -2.06 5.17 9.14
C PHE A 95 -2.04 4.39 7.83
N ASP A 96 -3.20 4.30 7.21
CA ASP A 96 -3.38 3.72 5.89
C ASP A 96 -3.87 4.82 4.94
N ALA A 97 -3.13 5.05 3.86
CA ALA A 97 -3.50 6.02 2.83
C ALA A 97 -4.07 5.27 1.63
N ILE A 98 -5.37 5.45 1.39
CA ILE A 98 -6.05 4.85 0.24
C ILE A 98 -6.18 5.89 -0.86
N ALA A 99 -5.57 5.63 -2.03
CA ALA A 99 -5.79 6.45 -3.21
C ALA A 99 -7.24 6.32 -3.70
N PRO A 100 -7.89 7.42 -4.11
CA PRO A 100 -9.23 7.35 -4.70
C PRO A 100 -9.25 6.44 -5.93
N ILE A 101 -10.28 5.58 -6.02
CA ILE A 101 -10.48 4.68 -7.15
C ILE A 101 -11.71 5.16 -7.91
N VAL A 102 -11.57 5.37 -9.22
CA VAL A 102 -12.68 5.72 -10.11
C VAL A 102 -12.99 4.58 -11.07
N HIS A 103 -14.25 4.45 -11.49
CA HIS A 103 -14.63 3.45 -12.47
C HIS A 103 -14.14 3.88 -13.86
N VAL A 104 -13.57 2.96 -14.65
CA VAL A 104 -12.98 3.27 -15.95
C VAL A 104 -13.97 3.92 -16.93
N ASP A 105 -15.24 3.53 -16.89
CA ASP A 105 -16.29 4.10 -17.74
C ASP A 105 -16.63 5.56 -17.38
N SER A 106 -16.19 6.06 -16.22
CA SER A 106 -16.35 7.47 -15.84
C SER A 106 -15.29 8.38 -16.47
N ILE A 107 -14.27 7.82 -17.13
CA ILE A 107 -13.17 8.56 -17.72
C ILE A 107 -13.50 8.93 -19.16
N ASN A 108 -13.50 10.23 -19.47
CA ASN A 108 -13.71 10.69 -20.84
C ASN A 108 -12.43 10.53 -21.66
N MET A 109 -12.28 9.38 -22.33
CA MET A 109 -11.14 9.08 -23.19
C MET A 109 -11.06 9.92 -24.47
N SER A 110 -12.01 10.83 -24.75
CA SER A 110 -11.85 11.80 -25.85
C SER A 110 -10.91 12.94 -25.51
N VAL A 111 -10.66 13.18 -24.22
CA VAL A 111 -9.74 14.23 -23.72
C VAL A 111 -8.61 13.66 -22.88
N ALA A 112 -8.78 12.48 -22.28
CA ALA A 112 -7.75 11.75 -21.57
C ALA A 112 -6.95 10.87 -22.53
N TRP A 113 -5.69 10.58 -22.19
CA TRP A 113 -4.82 9.71 -23.01
C TRP A 113 -3.91 8.85 -22.15
N PHE A 114 -3.41 7.78 -22.75
CA PHE A 114 -2.42 6.90 -22.13
C PHE A 114 -1.01 7.40 -22.37
N GLN A 115 -0.21 7.53 -21.32
CA GLN A 115 1.21 7.86 -21.40
C GLN A 115 1.92 7.48 -20.12
N SER A 116 3.12 6.94 -20.21
CA SER A 116 4.00 6.70 -19.07
C SER A 116 4.60 8.01 -18.55
N ARG A 117 4.75 8.13 -17.24
CA ARG A 117 5.36 9.30 -16.61
C ARG A 117 6.80 9.47 -17.05
N TYR A 118 7.14 10.65 -17.56
CA TYR A 118 8.45 11.00 -18.13
C TYR A 118 8.88 10.08 -19.29
N ASP A 119 7.92 9.51 -20.01
CA ASP A 119 8.15 8.54 -21.08
C ASP A 119 9.00 7.33 -20.66
N LYS A 120 9.04 7.03 -19.34
CA LYS A 120 9.72 5.87 -18.81
C LYS A 120 8.80 4.66 -18.80
N THR A 121 9.27 3.57 -19.38
CA THR A 121 8.59 2.27 -19.38
C THR A 121 9.42 1.25 -18.61
N HIS A 122 8.77 0.18 -18.18
CA HIS A 122 9.48 -1.03 -17.78
C HIS A 122 9.97 -1.80 -19.03
N ASP A 123 10.87 -2.72 -18.88
CA ASP A 123 11.36 -3.57 -19.98
C ASP A 123 10.17 -4.27 -20.68
N GLY A 124 9.99 -3.98 -21.97
CA GLY A 124 8.88 -4.50 -22.77
C GLY A 124 7.57 -3.72 -22.67
N GLY A 125 7.53 -2.60 -21.93
CA GLY A 125 6.36 -1.71 -21.86
C GLY A 125 6.13 -0.92 -23.13
N ASP A 126 4.86 -0.50 -23.36
CA ASP A 126 4.44 0.24 -24.55
C ASP A 126 4.38 1.78 -24.33
N GLY A 127 4.78 2.27 -23.17
CA GLY A 127 4.75 3.68 -22.82
C GLY A 127 3.35 4.21 -22.45
N LYS A 128 2.40 3.34 -22.15
CA LYS A 128 0.98 3.68 -21.89
C LYS A 128 0.52 3.25 -20.50
N ASP A 129 1.38 3.39 -19.50
CA ASP A 129 1.14 2.85 -18.17
C ASP A 129 0.09 3.62 -17.35
N TYR A 130 -0.18 4.90 -17.70
CA TYR A 130 -1.10 5.75 -16.94
C TYR A 130 -2.10 6.43 -17.85
N ILE A 131 -3.29 6.71 -17.31
CA ILE A 131 -4.27 7.61 -17.93
C ILE A 131 -3.99 9.01 -17.43
N ASN A 132 -3.71 9.93 -18.35
CA ASN A 132 -3.46 11.33 -18.06
C ASN A 132 -4.72 12.13 -18.35
N CYS A 133 -5.20 12.87 -17.35
CA CYS A 133 -6.39 13.71 -17.43
C CYS A 133 -5.94 15.17 -17.41
N PRO A 134 -5.98 15.92 -18.55
CA PRO A 134 -5.58 17.31 -18.57
C PRO A 134 -6.60 18.19 -17.85
N MET A 135 -6.11 19.23 -17.20
CA MET A 135 -6.94 20.27 -16.60
C MET A 135 -6.37 21.63 -16.94
N THR A 136 -7.25 22.60 -17.19
CA THR A 136 -6.88 24.01 -17.16
C THR A 136 -6.68 24.47 -15.72
N GLU A 137 -6.04 25.62 -15.52
CA GLU A 137 -5.88 26.20 -14.18
C GLU A 137 -7.24 26.41 -13.47
N ASP A 138 -8.25 26.90 -14.19
CA ASP A 138 -9.59 27.11 -13.64
C ASP A 138 -10.24 25.78 -13.23
N GLN A 139 -10.09 24.73 -14.03
CA GLN A 139 -10.60 23.39 -13.70
C GLN A 139 -9.88 22.81 -12.49
N TYR A 140 -8.57 22.99 -12.39
CA TYR A 140 -7.79 22.56 -11.23
C TYR A 140 -8.24 23.28 -9.96
N ASN A 141 -8.35 24.60 -10.00
CA ASN A 141 -8.80 25.40 -8.85
C ASN A 141 -10.24 25.04 -8.43
N HIS A 142 -11.12 24.77 -9.41
CA HIS A 142 -12.47 24.30 -9.12
C HIS A 142 -12.46 22.92 -8.46
N PHE A 143 -11.68 21.99 -9.00
CA PHE A 143 -11.53 20.63 -8.42
C PHE A 143 -11.05 20.69 -6.96
N ILE A 144 -10.02 21.47 -6.66
CA ILE A 144 -9.50 21.64 -5.29
C ILE A 144 -10.59 22.21 -4.38
N LYS A 145 -11.33 23.23 -4.84
CA LYS A 145 -12.41 23.84 -4.06
C LYS A 145 -13.53 22.83 -3.75
N GLU A 146 -13.97 22.07 -4.73
CA GLU A 146 -15.02 21.04 -4.53
C GLU A 146 -14.53 19.93 -3.60
N MET A 147 -13.30 19.48 -3.76
CA MET A 147 -12.70 18.46 -2.88
C MET A 147 -12.62 18.94 -1.43
N LEU A 148 -12.18 20.17 -1.20
CA LEU A 148 -12.11 20.75 0.16
C LEU A 148 -13.47 21.01 0.79
N SER A 149 -14.52 21.23 -0.01
CA SER A 149 -15.89 21.47 0.46
C SER A 149 -16.72 20.19 0.57
N GLY A 150 -16.24 19.07 0.08
CA GLY A 150 -16.94 17.80 0.11
C GLY A 150 -17.11 17.21 1.52
N ASP A 151 -17.99 16.25 1.66
CA ASP A 151 -18.19 15.52 2.90
C ASP A 151 -16.91 14.76 3.28
N LYS A 152 -16.46 14.95 4.52
CA LYS A 152 -15.24 14.34 5.05
C LYS A 152 -15.56 13.34 6.14
N MET A 153 -14.81 12.25 6.18
CA MET A 153 -14.80 11.38 7.35
C MET A 153 -14.13 12.09 8.52
N SER A 154 -14.78 12.06 9.70
CA SER A 154 -14.16 12.56 10.92
C SER A 154 -12.94 11.71 11.28
N PHE A 155 -11.83 12.36 11.59
CA PHE A 155 -10.67 11.69 12.13
C PHE A 155 -11.03 10.94 13.43
N ARG A 156 -10.52 9.73 13.54
CA ARG A 156 -10.52 9.00 14.81
C ARG A 156 -9.56 9.68 15.80
N GLU A 157 -9.75 9.46 17.10
CA GLU A 157 -8.89 10.11 18.10
C GLU A 157 -7.39 9.86 17.90
N TRP A 158 -7.02 8.65 17.47
CA TRP A 158 -5.62 8.31 17.21
C TRP A 158 -5.07 8.93 15.92
N GLU A 159 -5.92 9.35 14.99
CA GLU A 159 -5.51 9.99 13.73
C GLU A 159 -5.21 11.48 13.90
N LYS A 160 -5.82 12.13 14.90
CA LYS A 160 -5.73 13.59 15.11
C LYS A 160 -4.31 14.10 15.35
N ASN A 161 -3.47 13.30 15.99
CA ASN A 161 -2.11 13.66 16.36
C ASN A 161 -1.07 12.75 15.67
N THR A 162 -1.47 11.99 14.65
CA THR A 162 -0.54 11.12 13.94
C THR A 162 0.45 11.96 13.12
N PRO A 163 1.77 11.78 13.27
CA PRO A 163 2.74 12.43 12.43
C PRO A 163 2.68 11.84 11.01
N TYR A 164 2.51 12.69 10.01
CA TYR A 164 2.54 12.30 8.61
C TYR A 164 3.90 12.64 7.98
N PHE A 165 4.36 11.83 7.05
CA PHE A 165 5.54 12.14 6.27
C PHE A 165 5.26 13.23 5.25
N ASP A 166 6.24 14.08 4.97
CA ASP A 166 6.16 15.04 3.87
C ASP A 166 5.82 14.33 2.55
N GLY A 167 4.82 14.84 1.84
CA GLY A 167 4.31 14.24 0.61
C GLY A 167 3.31 13.09 0.79
N CYS A 168 3.03 12.67 2.04
CA CYS A 168 1.98 11.70 2.39
C CYS A 168 0.89 12.33 3.26
N MET A 169 0.80 13.65 3.29
CA MET A 169 -0.21 14.37 4.08
C MET A 169 -1.58 14.25 3.41
N PRO A 170 -2.65 14.13 4.22
CA PRO A 170 -4.01 14.27 3.72
C PRO A 170 -4.22 15.60 3.00
N VAL A 171 -5.11 15.60 2.02
CA VAL A 171 -5.44 16.82 1.25
C VAL A 171 -6.35 17.76 2.03
N GLU A 172 -7.10 17.24 3.01
CA GLU A 172 -8.03 18.00 3.87
C GLU A 172 -7.31 18.87 4.90
#